data_f125266985b3272800492ca63dca999f
#
_entry.id   f125266985b3272800492ca63dca999f
#
_cell.length_a   1.000
_cell.length_b   1.000
_cell.length_c   1.000
_cell.angle_alpha   90.00
_cell.angle_beta   90.00
_cell.angle_gamma   90.00
#
_symmetry.space_group_name_H-M   'P 1'
#
loop_
_entity.id
_entity.type
_entity.pdbx_description
1 polymer ?
#
loop_
_entity_poly.entity_id
_entity_poly.type
_entity_poly.pdbx_seq_one_letter_code
_entity_poly.pdbx_strand_id
1 'polypeptide(L)'
;MTEYGHTVAEPREAVRRARTAAGLSVRALAEIAGISPTTVTRIEAGRVDPGWSTLRKVLAAAGEEAVLTTRRLPAPPARSPSRTTLAGLSDAWQRTPRGDTPDWTRLRGALDVLAQHPELLPDAHAPRPQPSGSAVMDALLAGIADKLADDARLPRPAWTKRTPRLESEWSAPGTPAMLAARQAATPPQLKERGLVLDEASLWRDRASVGV
;
A
#
# COMPACT_ATOMS: atom_id res chain seq x y z
N MET A 1 -8.21 20.63 -36.47
CA MET A 1 -8.08 20.25 -35.03
C MET A 1 -8.95 19.02 -34.86
N THR A 2 -8.35 17.83 -35.00
CA THR A 2 -9.09 16.56 -35.04
C THR A 2 -9.09 15.99 -33.61
N GLU A 3 -10.25 15.99 -32.98
CA GLU A 3 -10.47 15.30 -31.72
C GLU A 3 -10.27 13.79 -31.94
N TYR A 4 -9.14 13.27 -31.49
CA TYR A 4 -8.97 11.83 -31.34
C TYR A 4 -9.75 11.38 -30.09
N GLY A 5 -10.97 10.90 -30.33
CA GLY A 5 -11.73 10.19 -29.34
C GLY A 5 -10.95 8.93 -28.90
N HIS A 6 -10.28 8.99 -27.74
CA HIS A 6 -9.61 7.82 -27.17
C HIS A 6 -10.66 6.84 -26.65
N THR A 7 -11.06 5.92 -27.51
CA THR A 7 -11.80 4.74 -27.06
C THR A 7 -10.80 3.81 -26.38
N VAL A 8 -10.97 3.57 -25.10
CA VAL A 8 -10.21 2.53 -24.38
C VAL A 8 -10.71 1.19 -24.88
N ALA A 9 -10.02 0.60 -25.85
CA ALA A 9 -10.36 -0.71 -26.39
C ALA A 9 -9.69 -1.79 -25.52
N GLU A 10 -10.48 -2.78 -25.11
CA GLU A 10 -9.97 -3.99 -24.49
C GLU A 10 -8.99 -4.68 -25.45
N PRO A 11 -7.85 -5.25 -24.97
CA PRO A 11 -6.87 -5.90 -25.84
C PRO A 11 -7.46 -6.94 -26.78
N ARG A 12 -8.45 -7.72 -26.32
CA ARG A 12 -9.17 -8.73 -27.13
C ARG A 12 -9.89 -8.12 -28.33
N GLU A 13 -10.54 -6.98 -28.11
CA GLU A 13 -11.31 -6.29 -29.15
C GLU A 13 -10.38 -5.58 -30.14
N ALA A 14 -9.30 -4.99 -29.64
CA ALA A 14 -8.29 -4.35 -30.47
C ALA A 14 -7.65 -5.35 -31.43
N VAL A 15 -7.19 -6.50 -30.91
CA VAL A 15 -6.57 -7.56 -31.75
C VAL A 15 -7.54 -8.14 -32.76
N ARG A 16 -8.78 -8.46 -32.35
CA ARG A 16 -9.79 -9.00 -33.24
C ARG A 16 -10.17 -8.01 -34.36
N ARG A 17 -10.35 -6.74 -34.01
CA ARG A 17 -10.67 -5.68 -34.96
C ARG A 17 -9.52 -5.50 -35.95
N ALA A 18 -8.29 -5.34 -35.49
CA ALA A 18 -7.12 -5.17 -36.32
C ALA A 18 -6.94 -6.33 -37.31
N ARG A 19 -7.01 -7.56 -36.81
CA ARG A 19 -6.94 -8.75 -37.65
C ARG A 19 -8.02 -8.79 -38.73
N THR A 20 -9.26 -8.50 -38.35
CA THR A 20 -10.40 -8.55 -39.28
C THR A 20 -10.28 -7.43 -40.33
N ALA A 21 -9.86 -6.23 -39.93
CA ALA A 21 -9.63 -5.11 -40.84
C ALA A 21 -8.51 -5.40 -41.84
N ALA A 22 -7.46 -6.10 -41.43
CA ALA A 22 -6.36 -6.56 -42.28
C ALA A 22 -6.73 -7.79 -43.15
N GLY A 23 -7.93 -8.35 -43.00
CA GLY A 23 -8.35 -9.55 -43.74
C GLY A 23 -7.56 -10.82 -43.37
N LEU A 24 -6.90 -10.86 -42.22
CA LEU A 24 -6.03 -11.96 -41.81
C LEU A 24 -6.79 -13.07 -41.07
N SER A 25 -6.46 -14.32 -41.38
CA SER A 25 -6.84 -15.44 -40.53
C SER A 25 -6.06 -15.43 -39.22
N VAL A 26 -6.57 -16.10 -38.18
CA VAL A 26 -5.84 -16.28 -36.89
C VAL A 26 -4.44 -16.90 -37.12
N ARG A 27 -4.33 -17.85 -38.05
CA ARG A 27 -3.03 -18.50 -38.37
C ARG A 27 -2.09 -17.53 -39.06
N ALA A 28 -2.56 -16.76 -40.03
CA ALA A 28 -1.74 -15.78 -40.73
C ALA A 28 -1.24 -14.68 -39.78
N LEU A 29 -2.12 -14.15 -38.94
CA LEU A 29 -1.72 -13.14 -37.93
C LEU A 29 -0.68 -13.72 -36.96
N ALA A 30 -0.88 -14.94 -36.49
CA ALA A 30 0.06 -15.60 -35.57
C ALA A 30 1.44 -15.83 -36.19
N GLU A 31 1.49 -16.25 -37.47
CA GLU A 31 2.72 -16.44 -38.24
C GLU A 31 3.49 -15.13 -38.39
N ILE A 32 2.82 -14.06 -38.84
CA ILE A 32 3.45 -12.74 -39.01
C ILE A 32 3.92 -12.17 -37.65
N ALA A 33 3.14 -12.36 -36.59
CA ALA A 33 3.48 -11.89 -35.24
C ALA A 33 4.55 -12.75 -34.54
N GLY A 34 4.91 -13.92 -35.09
CA GLY A 34 5.86 -14.86 -34.46
C GLY A 34 5.36 -15.47 -33.16
N ILE A 35 4.04 -15.76 -33.05
CA ILE A 35 3.43 -16.39 -31.89
C ILE A 35 2.56 -17.59 -32.28
N SER A 36 2.12 -18.39 -31.33
CA SER A 36 1.26 -19.53 -31.64
C SER A 36 -0.17 -19.09 -32.00
N PRO A 37 -0.87 -19.74 -32.95
CA PRO A 37 -2.27 -19.46 -33.26
C PRO A 37 -3.18 -19.62 -32.03
N THR A 38 -2.87 -20.54 -31.14
CA THR A 38 -3.58 -20.72 -29.88
C THR A 38 -3.50 -19.49 -28.99
N THR A 39 -2.34 -18.80 -28.99
CA THR A 39 -2.17 -17.54 -28.23
C THR A 39 -3.09 -16.47 -28.74
N VAL A 40 -3.15 -16.27 -30.08
CA VAL A 40 -4.07 -15.29 -30.68
C VAL A 40 -5.53 -15.62 -30.32
N THR A 41 -5.95 -16.88 -30.46
CA THR A 41 -7.30 -17.33 -30.11
C THR A 41 -7.62 -17.03 -28.64
N ARG A 42 -6.68 -17.27 -27.72
CA ARG A 42 -6.91 -17.03 -26.27
C ARG A 42 -6.99 -15.55 -25.95
N ILE A 43 -6.21 -14.70 -26.65
CA ILE A 43 -6.30 -13.25 -26.49
C ILE A 43 -7.67 -12.76 -26.97
N GLU A 44 -8.08 -13.13 -28.20
CA GLU A 44 -9.37 -12.71 -28.78
C GLU A 44 -10.59 -13.23 -27.98
N ALA A 45 -10.45 -14.38 -27.31
CA ALA A 45 -11.45 -14.92 -26.42
C ALA A 45 -11.44 -14.29 -25.02
N GLY A 46 -10.49 -13.38 -24.71
CA GLY A 46 -10.34 -12.78 -23.38
C GLY A 46 -9.87 -13.76 -22.30
N ARG A 47 -9.31 -14.93 -22.70
CA ARG A 47 -8.81 -15.94 -21.76
C ARG A 47 -7.39 -15.67 -21.30
N VAL A 48 -6.69 -14.76 -21.97
CA VAL A 48 -5.34 -14.34 -21.64
C VAL A 48 -5.23 -12.85 -21.90
N ASP A 49 -4.74 -12.12 -20.94
CA ASP A 49 -4.35 -10.73 -21.10
C ASP A 49 -2.90 -10.67 -21.65
N PRO A 50 -2.69 -10.17 -22.88
CA PRO A 50 -1.36 -10.13 -23.47
C PRO A 50 -0.50 -9.07 -22.78
N GLY A 51 0.74 -9.41 -22.45
CA GLY A 51 1.72 -8.39 -22.07
C GLY A 51 1.93 -7.37 -23.20
N TRP A 52 2.33 -6.14 -22.85
CA TRP A 52 2.51 -5.03 -23.79
C TRP A 52 3.34 -5.38 -25.02
N SER A 53 4.44 -6.10 -24.85
CA SER A 53 5.30 -6.54 -25.95
C SER A 53 4.58 -7.46 -26.94
N THR A 54 3.74 -8.37 -26.44
CA THR A 54 2.94 -9.29 -27.25
C THR A 54 1.84 -8.53 -27.98
N LEU A 55 1.12 -7.66 -27.30
CA LEU A 55 0.07 -6.84 -27.90
C LEU A 55 0.62 -5.99 -29.03
N ARG A 56 1.75 -5.33 -28.82
CA ARG A 56 2.41 -4.51 -29.84
C ARG A 56 2.83 -5.32 -31.08
N LYS A 57 3.38 -6.52 -30.88
CA LYS A 57 3.75 -7.42 -31.99
C LYS A 57 2.54 -7.86 -32.81
N VAL A 58 1.46 -8.23 -32.13
CA VAL A 58 0.23 -8.70 -32.79
C VAL A 58 -0.45 -7.59 -33.55
N LEU A 59 -0.55 -6.38 -33.01
CA LEU A 59 -1.13 -5.24 -33.70
C LEU A 59 -0.26 -4.78 -34.88
N ALA A 60 1.06 -4.75 -34.72
CA ALA A 60 2.00 -4.45 -35.82
C ALA A 60 1.88 -5.45 -36.95
N ALA A 61 1.68 -6.74 -36.68
CA ALA A 61 1.43 -7.79 -37.67
C ALA A 61 0.12 -7.57 -38.46
N ALA A 62 -0.85 -6.88 -37.87
CA ALA A 62 -2.10 -6.47 -38.52
C ALA A 62 -2.01 -5.07 -39.15
N GLY A 63 -0.84 -4.43 -39.18
CA GLY A 63 -0.65 -3.10 -39.72
C GLY A 63 -1.08 -1.95 -38.82
N GLU A 64 -1.36 -2.20 -37.54
CA GLU A 64 -1.72 -1.16 -36.56
C GLU A 64 -0.56 -0.88 -35.60
N GLU A 65 -0.36 0.38 -35.23
CA GLU A 65 0.58 0.78 -34.19
C GLU A 65 -0.12 0.87 -32.84
N ALA A 66 0.41 0.15 -31.83
CA ALA A 66 -0.06 0.29 -30.48
C ALA A 66 0.67 1.43 -29.76
N VAL A 67 -0.07 2.44 -29.33
CA VAL A 67 0.45 3.57 -28.55
C VAL A 67 -0.06 3.47 -27.10
N LEU A 68 0.86 3.41 -26.14
CA LEU A 68 0.53 3.50 -24.71
C LEU A 68 0.49 4.97 -24.30
N THR A 69 -0.69 5.49 -24.07
CA THR A 69 -0.87 6.84 -23.54
C THR A 69 -1.21 6.75 -22.05
N THR A 70 -0.39 7.35 -21.21
CA THR A 70 -0.69 7.47 -19.79
C THR A 70 -1.30 8.84 -19.51
N ARG A 71 -2.46 8.85 -18.89
CA ARG A 71 -3.05 10.06 -18.32
C ARG A 71 -2.83 10.05 -16.83
N ARG A 72 -2.34 11.15 -16.27
CA ARG A 72 -2.33 11.30 -14.80
C ARG A 72 -3.81 11.29 -14.38
N LEU A 73 -4.22 10.20 -13.76
CA LEU A 73 -5.50 10.22 -13.05
C LEU A 73 -5.44 11.38 -12.04
N PRO A 74 -6.56 12.13 -11.84
CA PRO A 74 -6.63 12.95 -10.64
C PRO A 74 -6.20 12.04 -9.52
N ALA A 75 -5.18 12.48 -8.76
CA ALA A 75 -4.70 11.70 -7.63
C ALA A 75 -5.96 11.18 -6.92
N PRO A 76 -6.05 9.87 -6.57
CA PRO A 76 -7.15 9.39 -5.74
C PRO A 76 -7.21 10.43 -4.63
N PRO A 77 -8.41 11.03 -4.34
CA PRO A 77 -8.51 12.23 -3.50
C PRO A 77 -7.51 12.01 -2.41
N ALA A 78 -6.43 12.82 -2.43
CA ALA A 78 -5.28 12.60 -1.56
C ALA A 78 -5.96 12.44 -0.23
N ARG A 79 -5.81 11.24 0.40
CA ARG A 79 -6.46 11.02 1.70
C ARG A 79 -6.09 12.25 2.45
N SER A 80 -7.06 13.19 2.55
CA SER A 80 -6.74 14.58 2.86
C SER A 80 -5.85 14.49 4.07
N PRO A 81 -4.65 15.06 4.12
CA PRO A 81 -3.75 14.92 5.26
C PRO A 81 -4.50 15.14 6.58
N SER A 82 -5.52 16.01 6.55
CA SER A 82 -6.50 16.25 7.62
C SER A 82 -7.35 15.02 8.03
N ARG A 83 -7.32 13.89 7.30
CA ARG A 83 -7.99 12.63 7.66
C ARG A 83 -7.02 11.54 8.12
N THR A 84 -5.71 11.77 8.09
CA THR A 84 -4.74 10.83 8.64
C THR A 84 -4.71 10.99 10.15
N THR A 85 -5.51 10.23 10.87
CA THR A 85 -5.54 10.21 12.32
C THR A 85 -5.21 8.82 12.83
N LEU A 86 -4.64 8.73 14.03
CA LEU A 86 -4.42 7.44 14.69
C LEU A 86 -5.75 6.73 14.97
N ALA A 87 -6.82 7.48 15.18
CA ALA A 87 -8.17 6.93 15.33
C ALA A 87 -8.65 6.17 14.09
N GLY A 88 -8.24 6.59 12.90
CA GLY A 88 -8.56 5.91 11.64
C GLY A 88 -7.78 4.60 11.40
N LEU A 89 -6.90 4.21 12.32
CA LEU A 89 -6.11 2.98 12.25
C LEU A 89 -6.60 1.88 13.21
N SER A 90 -7.70 2.09 13.93
CA SER A 90 -8.21 1.11 14.89
C SER A 90 -8.54 -0.26 14.28
N ASP A 91 -8.88 -0.31 13.01
CA ASP A 91 -9.14 -1.54 12.24
C ASP A 91 -7.93 -2.04 11.43
N ALA A 92 -6.76 -1.38 11.55
CA ALA A 92 -5.56 -1.72 10.79
C ALA A 92 -4.77 -2.87 11.45
N TRP A 93 -5.42 -4.00 11.64
CA TRP A 93 -4.83 -5.21 12.19
C TRP A 93 -5.56 -6.47 11.72
N GLN A 94 -4.92 -7.62 11.89
CA GLN A 94 -5.51 -8.91 11.57
C GLN A 94 -5.11 -9.96 12.62
N ARG A 95 -6.03 -10.90 12.86
CA ARG A 95 -5.76 -12.05 13.72
C ARG A 95 -5.11 -13.16 12.92
N THR A 96 -4.01 -13.68 13.43
CA THR A 96 -3.28 -14.79 12.84
C THR A 96 -3.16 -15.95 13.83
N PRO A 97 -2.81 -17.17 13.40
CA PRO A 97 -2.53 -18.27 14.32
C PRO A 97 -1.40 -18.00 15.32
N ARG A 98 -0.57 -16.98 15.06
CA ARG A 98 0.53 -16.55 15.95
C ARG A 98 0.17 -15.34 16.80
N GLY A 99 -1.09 -14.94 16.83
CA GLY A 99 -1.59 -13.77 17.55
C GLY A 99 -1.97 -12.60 16.64
N ASP A 100 -2.33 -11.50 17.27
CA ASP A 100 -2.74 -10.29 16.55
C ASP A 100 -1.52 -9.61 15.92
N THR A 101 -1.66 -9.17 14.68
CA THR A 101 -0.61 -8.53 13.90
C THR A 101 -1.13 -7.23 13.29
N PRO A 102 -0.43 -6.08 13.47
CA PRO A 102 -0.78 -4.84 12.80
C PRO A 102 -0.67 -4.95 11.28
N ASP A 103 -1.53 -4.24 10.57
CA ASP A 103 -1.32 -3.95 9.15
C ASP A 103 -0.21 -2.92 9.00
N TRP A 104 1.01 -3.43 8.89
CA TRP A 104 2.22 -2.60 8.80
C TRP A 104 2.20 -1.63 7.62
N THR A 105 1.54 -1.99 6.53
CA THR A 105 1.46 -1.14 5.34
C THR A 105 0.62 0.10 5.62
N ARG A 106 -0.57 -0.08 6.20
CA ARG A 106 -1.44 1.04 6.57
C ARG A 106 -0.83 1.88 7.69
N LEU A 107 -0.29 1.23 8.71
CA LEU A 107 0.30 1.89 9.87
C LEU A 107 1.48 2.78 9.46
N ARG A 108 2.47 2.19 8.76
CA ARG A 108 3.65 2.93 8.29
C ARG A 108 3.28 4.05 7.31
N GLY A 109 2.37 3.78 6.38
CA GLY A 109 1.90 4.82 5.46
C GLY A 109 1.28 6.03 6.15
N ALA A 110 0.52 5.82 7.23
CA ALA A 110 -0.01 6.91 8.04
C ALA A 110 1.07 7.64 8.84
N LEU A 111 2.02 6.91 9.43
CA LEU A 111 3.13 7.49 10.19
C LEU A 111 4.11 8.26 9.30
N ASP A 112 4.38 7.78 8.08
CA ASP A 112 5.21 8.48 7.10
C ASP A 112 4.56 9.82 6.69
N VAL A 113 3.23 9.86 6.51
CA VAL A 113 2.51 11.11 6.25
C VAL A 113 2.65 12.09 7.41
N LEU A 114 2.50 11.62 8.66
CA LEU A 114 2.65 12.48 9.83
C LEU A 114 4.08 12.96 10.04
N ALA A 115 5.08 12.16 9.64
CA ALA A 115 6.48 12.58 9.66
C ALA A 115 6.81 13.65 8.62
N GLN A 116 6.18 13.58 7.44
CA GLN A 116 6.32 14.56 6.36
C GLN A 116 5.52 15.84 6.61
N HIS A 117 4.44 15.75 7.42
CA HIS A 117 3.50 16.83 7.72
C HIS A 117 3.32 17.00 9.22
N PRO A 118 4.33 17.50 9.96
CA PRO A 118 4.26 17.65 11.43
C PRO A 118 3.12 18.56 11.89
N GLU A 119 2.68 19.49 11.05
CA GLU A 119 1.57 20.40 11.32
C GLU A 119 0.23 19.68 11.51
N LEU A 120 0.09 18.45 11.02
CA LEU A 120 -1.12 17.63 11.17
C LEU A 120 -1.16 16.90 12.52
N LEU A 121 -0.05 16.85 13.23
CA LEU A 121 0.10 16.02 14.40
C LEU A 121 -0.90 16.33 15.53
N PRO A 122 -1.18 17.60 15.87
CA PRO A 122 -2.15 17.94 16.91
C PRO A 122 -3.53 17.32 16.65
N ASP A 123 -4.01 17.39 15.41
CA ASP A 123 -5.31 16.85 15.02
C ASP A 123 -5.29 15.34 14.80
N ALA A 124 -4.14 14.78 14.44
CA ALA A 124 -4.00 13.37 14.13
C ALA A 124 -3.95 12.47 15.36
N HIS A 125 -3.33 12.93 16.46
CA HIS A 125 -3.13 12.11 17.67
C HIS A 125 -4.18 12.38 18.76
N ALA A 126 -4.87 13.54 18.73
CA ALA A 126 -5.82 13.94 19.75
C ALA A 126 -7.11 13.08 19.79
N PRO A 127 -7.71 12.67 18.64
CA PRO A 127 -8.93 11.87 18.65
C PRO A 127 -8.70 10.48 19.23
N ARG A 128 -9.57 10.06 20.15
CA ARG A 128 -9.52 8.72 20.71
C ARG A 128 -9.91 7.68 19.65
N PRO A 129 -9.07 6.65 19.38
CA PRO A 129 -9.46 5.52 18.57
C PRO A 129 -10.65 4.77 19.18
N GLN A 130 -11.52 4.22 18.33
CA GLN A 130 -12.48 3.21 18.77
C GLN A 130 -11.70 1.96 19.23
N PRO A 131 -12.22 1.19 20.21
CA PRO A 131 -11.61 -0.07 20.57
C PRO A 131 -11.43 -0.96 19.35
N SER A 132 -10.20 -1.40 19.11
CA SER A 132 -9.85 -2.16 17.88
C SER A 132 -10.33 -3.61 17.95
N GLY A 133 -10.60 -4.11 19.15
CA GLY A 133 -10.82 -5.54 19.40
C GLY A 133 -9.51 -6.33 19.54
N SER A 134 -8.36 -5.67 19.46
CA SER A 134 -7.03 -6.23 19.73
C SER A 134 -6.31 -5.39 20.79
N ALA A 135 -6.00 -5.99 21.92
CA ALA A 135 -5.24 -5.31 22.97
C ALA A 135 -3.87 -4.84 22.48
N VAL A 136 -3.23 -5.62 21.59
CA VAL A 136 -1.96 -5.26 20.93
C VAL A 136 -2.10 -3.99 20.12
N MET A 137 -3.15 -3.89 19.29
CA MET A 137 -3.37 -2.71 18.44
C MET A 137 -3.72 -1.49 19.28
N ASP A 138 -4.55 -1.63 20.29
CA ASP A 138 -4.91 -0.53 21.20
C ASP A 138 -3.67 0.00 21.96
N ALA A 139 -2.83 -0.91 22.49
CA ALA A 139 -1.58 -0.55 23.13
C ALA A 139 -0.59 0.12 22.16
N LEU A 140 -0.51 -0.39 20.92
CA LEU A 140 0.36 0.15 19.88
C LEU A 140 -0.03 1.59 19.50
N LEU A 141 -1.30 1.84 19.24
CA LEU A 141 -1.79 3.18 18.93
C LEU A 141 -1.55 4.16 20.08
N ALA A 142 -1.73 3.72 21.33
CA ALA A 142 -1.48 4.55 22.49
C ALA A 142 0.03 4.86 22.66
N GLY A 143 0.89 3.86 22.50
CA GLY A 143 2.34 4.06 22.55
C GLY A 143 2.87 4.98 21.46
N ILE A 144 2.35 4.83 20.24
CA ILE A 144 2.67 5.72 19.12
C ILE A 144 2.18 7.14 19.40
N ALA A 145 0.96 7.33 19.91
CA ALA A 145 0.44 8.65 20.24
C ALA A 145 1.27 9.35 21.31
N ASP A 146 1.68 8.63 22.36
CA ASP A 146 2.54 9.17 23.40
C ASP A 146 3.92 9.54 22.84
N LYS A 147 4.50 8.69 21.99
CA LYS A 147 5.80 8.97 21.37
C LYS A 147 5.74 10.18 20.43
N LEU A 148 4.74 10.25 19.57
CA LEU A 148 4.57 11.38 18.65
C LEU A 148 4.38 12.69 19.42
N ALA A 149 3.63 12.67 20.52
CA ALA A 149 3.44 13.84 21.37
C ALA A 149 4.75 14.27 22.03
N ASP A 150 5.51 13.34 22.61
CA ASP A 150 6.79 13.63 23.24
C ASP A 150 7.82 14.18 22.24
N ASP A 151 7.96 13.54 21.08
CA ASP A 151 8.87 13.97 19.99
C ASP A 151 8.55 15.41 19.52
N ALA A 152 7.25 15.74 19.42
CA ALA A 152 6.79 17.06 19.00
C ALA A 152 6.67 18.06 20.17
N ARG A 153 6.99 17.67 21.38
CA ARG A 153 6.79 18.47 22.60
C ARG A 153 5.34 18.94 22.83
N LEU A 154 4.39 18.09 22.42
CA LEU A 154 2.97 18.28 22.62
C LEU A 154 2.50 17.53 23.89
N PRO A 155 1.37 17.93 24.50
CA PRO A 155 0.79 17.17 25.59
C PRO A 155 0.31 15.81 25.09
N ARG A 156 0.63 14.73 25.85
CA ARG A 156 0.12 13.39 25.55
C ARG A 156 -1.41 13.39 25.62
N PRO A 157 -2.11 12.74 24.65
CA PRO A 157 -3.55 12.69 24.63
C PRO A 157 -4.14 12.02 25.88
N ALA A 158 -5.21 12.59 26.45
CA ALA A 158 -5.80 12.07 27.68
C ALA A 158 -6.31 10.61 27.55
N TRP A 159 -6.66 10.18 26.35
CA TRP A 159 -7.16 8.83 26.10
C TRP A 159 -6.07 7.76 26.25
N THR A 160 -4.79 8.07 26.02
CA THR A 160 -3.70 7.11 26.16
C THR A 160 -3.56 6.59 27.58
N LYS A 161 -3.85 7.44 28.59
CA LYS A 161 -3.85 7.06 30.01
C LYS A 161 -4.89 5.98 30.36
N ARG A 162 -5.93 5.86 29.54
CA ARG A 162 -7.02 4.89 29.73
C ARG A 162 -6.79 3.58 28.99
N THR A 163 -5.76 3.51 28.17
CA THR A 163 -5.39 2.29 27.45
C THR A 163 -4.48 1.46 28.36
N PRO A 164 -4.87 0.25 28.74
CA PRO A 164 -4.08 -0.57 29.66
C PRO A 164 -2.76 -1.02 29.01
N ARG A 165 -1.79 -1.33 29.85
CA ARG A 165 -0.60 -2.06 29.42
C ARG A 165 -0.99 -3.49 29.07
N LEU A 166 -0.28 -4.11 28.12
CA LEU A 166 -0.42 -5.53 27.82
C LEU A 166 -0.01 -6.39 29.02
N GLU A 167 -0.78 -7.43 29.31
CA GLU A 167 -0.48 -8.39 30.37
C GLU A 167 0.83 -9.15 30.10
N SER A 168 1.07 -9.47 28.84
CA SER A 168 2.32 -10.08 28.36
C SER A 168 2.98 -9.19 27.33
N GLU A 169 4.30 -9.13 27.34
CA GLU A 169 5.04 -8.37 26.35
C GLU A 169 4.78 -8.93 24.95
N TRP A 170 4.53 -8.03 24.01
CA TRP A 170 4.32 -8.37 22.60
C TRP A 170 5.46 -7.84 21.75
N SER A 171 5.93 -8.68 20.82
CA SER A 171 6.92 -8.32 19.80
C SER A 171 6.52 -8.90 18.47
N ALA A 172 6.84 -8.17 17.38
CA ALA A 172 6.74 -8.76 16.05
C ALA A 172 7.67 -9.98 15.94
N PRO A 173 7.29 -11.02 15.17
CA PRO A 173 8.11 -12.22 15.00
C PRO A 173 9.54 -11.89 14.53
N GLY A 174 10.52 -12.63 15.05
CA GLY A 174 11.93 -12.45 14.71
C GLY A 174 12.81 -13.53 15.31
N THR A 175 14.09 -13.51 14.97
CA THR A 175 15.10 -14.37 15.62
C THR A 175 15.41 -13.86 17.03
N PRO A 176 15.98 -14.70 17.93
CA PRO A 176 16.38 -14.25 19.26
C PRO A 176 17.28 -13.00 19.23
N ALA A 177 18.23 -12.93 18.31
CA ALA A 177 19.11 -11.77 18.16
C ALA A 177 18.34 -10.50 17.74
N MET A 178 17.37 -10.62 16.85
CA MET A 178 16.50 -9.50 16.44
C MET A 178 15.62 -9.03 17.60
N LEU A 179 15.10 -9.95 18.40
CA LEU A 179 14.27 -9.62 19.57
C LEU A 179 15.10 -8.88 20.63
N ALA A 180 16.32 -9.34 20.92
CA ALA A 180 17.23 -8.67 21.85
C ALA A 180 17.60 -7.25 21.37
N ALA A 181 17.92 -7.08 20.09
CA ALA A 181 18.20 -5.78 19.49
C ALA A 181 17.00 -4.83 19.57
N ARG A 182 15.79 -5.31 19.26
CA ARG A 182 14.56 -4.52 19.39
C ARG A 182 14.29 -4.11 20.82
N GLN A 183 14.48 -5.04 21.79
CA GLN A 183 14.27 -4.76 23.20
C GLN A 183 15.17 -3.63 23.70
N ALA A 184 16.43 -3.60 23.25
CA ALA A 184 17.37 -2.52 23.56
C ALA A 184 16.95 -1.19 22.91
N ALA A 185 16.46 -1.20 21.66
CA ALA A 185 16.12 -0.02 20.89
C ALA A 185 14.65 0.42 21.02
N THR A 186 13.83 -0.25 21.81
CA THR A 186 12.42 0.09 22.00
C THR A 186 12.28 1.44 22.72
N PRO A 187 11.53 2.40 22.17
CA PRO A 187 11.22 3.66 22.85
C PRO A 187 10.48 3.44 24.18
N PRO A 188 10.71 4.32 25.17
CA PRO A 188 10.09 4.17 26.51
C PRO A 188 8.56 4.13 26.45
N GLN A 189 7.94 4.93 25.58
CA GLN A 189 6.49 4.98 25.42
C GLN A 189 5.88 3.63 24.99
N LEU A 190 6.61 2.87 24.18
CA LEU A 190 6.20 1.52 23.76
C LEU A 190 6.48 0.49 24.87
N LYS A 191 7.61 0.60 25.56
CA LYS A 191 7.93 -0.25 26.73
C LYS A 191 6.89 -0.11 27.83
N GLU A 192 6.44 1.12 28.11
CA GLU A 192 5.38 1.40 29.08
C GLU A 192 4.09 0.65 28.76
N ARG A 193 3.86 0.31 27.49
CA ARG A 193 2.68 -0.42 26.99
C ARG A 193 2.88 -1.93 26.87
N GLY A 194 4.06 -2.44 27.18
CA GLY A 194 4.40 -3.87 27.01
C GLY A 194 4.70 -4.25 25.55
N LEU A 195 5.15 -3.30 24.75
CA LEU A 195 5.51 -3.52 23.35
C LEU A 195 7.02 -3.51 23.18
N VAL A 196 7.54 -4.46 22.39
CA VAL A 196 8.95 -4.58 22.03
C VAL A 196 9.09 -4.34 20.53
N LEU A 197 9.27 -3.07 20.17
CA LEU A 197 9.40 -2.58 18.79
C LEU A 197 10.40 -1.43 18.73
N ASP A 198 11.30 -1.48 17.76
CA ASP A 198 12.20 -0.37 17.45
C ASP A 198 11.53 0.69 16.55
N GLU A 199 12.13 1.85 16.46
CA GLU A 199 11.63 2.92 15.59
C GLU A 199 11.66 2.52 14.11
N ALA A 200 12.66 1.77 13.66
CA ALA A 200 12.76 1.29 12.30
C ALA A 200 11.61 0.34 11.90
N SER A 201 10.98 -0.31 12.89
CA SER A 201 9.78 -1.10 12.67
C SER A 201 8.55 -0.24 12.37
N LEU A 202 8.51 1.00 12.82
CA LEU A 202 7.38 1.93 12.69
C LEU A 202 7.55 2.91 11.51
N TRP A 203 8.75 3.44 11.28
CA TRP A 203 9.05 4.42 10.24
C TRP A 203 10.08 3.88 9.27
N ARG A 204 9.86 4.06 7.96
CA ARG A 204 10.79 3.56 6.92
C ARG A 204 12.06 4.40 6.79
N ASP A 205 11.98 5.71 7.03
CA ASP A 205 13.02 6.68 6.65
C ASP A 205 13.54 7.57 7.79
N ARG A 206 13.19 7.32 9.04
CA ARG A 206 13.68 8.14 10.16
C ARG A 206 15.18 7.96 10.49
N ALA A 207 15.82 6.95 9.92
CA ALA A 207 17.25 6.69 10.10
C ALA A 207 18.17 7.73 9.41
N SER A 208 17.62 8.66 8.62
CA SER A 208 18.39 9.60 7.80
C SER A 208 18.29 11.08 8.24
N VAL A 209 17.57 11.39 9.32
CA VAL A 209 17.43 12.76 9.82
C VAL A 209 18.01 12.85 11.23
N GLY A 210 19.30 12.65 11.31
CA GLY A 210 20.06 12.82 12.54
C GLY A 210 21.51 13.13 12.23
N VAL A 211 21.80 14.39 11.94
CA VAL A 211 22.95 15.18 12.43
C VAL A 211 22.67 16.63 12.09
#